data_c550e69afe29684e26481c58800bd914
#
_entry.id   c550e69afe29684e26481c58800bd914
#
_cell.length_a   1.000
_cell.length_b   1.000
_cell.length_c   1.000
_cell.angle_alpha   90.00
_cell.angle_beta   90.00
_cell.angle_gamma   90.00
#
_symmetry.space_group_name_H-M   'P 1'
#
loop_
_entity.id
_entity.type
_entity.pdbx_description
1 polymer ?
#
loop_
_entity_poly.entity_id
_entity_poly.type
_entity_poly.pdbx_seq_one_letter_code
_entity_poly.pdbx_strand_id
1 'polypeptide(L)'
;VAEMYDDFVYTPTNGLLGAYWGRNYAIIYQCNDILTAIAEKETAGQTEAEDIINKGEASFFRAYCYFNLVRAFGEVPLVTYKINDASEANIPKTTADKIYEQIDKDLKTAEESLPETWSSEYTGRLTWGAARSLHARTYMMRNDWNNMYTASTDVIKKGLYNLKTPYN
;
A
#
# COMPACT_ATOMS: atom_id res chain seq x y z
N VAL A 1 19.40 3.09 21.18
CA VAL A 1 18.35 2.34 20.47
C VAL A 1 18.77 2.04 19.03
N ALA A 2 19.37 3.01 18.29
CA ALA A 2 19.89 2.77 16.93
C ALA A 2 21.07 1.78 16.91
N GLU A 3 21.96 1.89 17.89
CA GLU A 3 23.14 1.03 18.08
C GLU A 3 22.80 -0.47 18.15
N MET A 4 21.67 -0.82 18.76
CA MET A 4 21.20 -2.21 18.82
C MET A 4 20.87 -2.81 17.43
N TYR A 5 20.55 -1.99 16.44
CA TYR A 5 20.31 -2.45 15.06
C TYR A 5 21.61 -2.65 14.30
N ASP A 6 22.63 -1.84 14.56
CA ASP A 6 23.96 -2.00 13.96
C ASP A 6 24.60 -3.31 14.42
N ASP A 7 24.37 -3.68 15.68
CA ASP A 7 24.87 -4.93 16.28
C ASP A 7 23.98 -6.15 16.01
N PHE A 8 22.85 -5.99 15.31
CA PHE A 8 21.81 -7.01 15.11
C PHE A 8 21.25 -7.61 16.41
N VAL A 9 21.36 -6.88 17.53
CA VAL A 9 20.87 -7.27 18.85
C VAL A 9 19.60 -6.49 19.20
N TYR A 10 18.45 -7.05 18.91
CA TYR A 10 17.18 -6.44 19.26
C TYR A 10 16.21 -7.47 19.85
N THR A 11 15.35 -6.99 20.71
CA THR A 11 14.31 -7.79 21.39
C THR A 11 12.93 -7.48 20.81
N PRO A 12 11.95 -8.38 20.98
CA PRO A 12 10.56 -8.10 20.57
C PRO A 12 9.95 -6.84 21.20
N THR A 13 10.50 -6.36 22.32
CA THR A 13 10.08 -5.13 23.01
C THR A 13 10.76 -3.88 22.53
N ASN A 14 11.55 -3.95 21.43
CA ASN A 14 12.23 -2.79 20.89
C ASN A 14 11.24 -1.70 20.43
N GLY A 15 11.37 -0.49 20.97
CA GLY A 15 10.44 0.62 20.73
C GLY A 15 10.35 1.06 19.26
N LEU A 16 11.42 0.89 18.44
CA LEU A 16 11.38 1.23 17.02
C LEU A 16 10.53 0.21 16.22
N LEU A 17 10.60 -1.08 16.55
CA LEU A 17 9.73 -2.10 15.95
C LEU A 17 8.27 -1.83 16.30
N GLY A 18 7.96 -1.51 17.55
CA GLY A 18 6.63 -1.13 17.99
C GLY A 18 6.11 0.14 17.29
N ALA A 19 6.98 1.14 17.14
CA ALA A 19 6.62 2.38 16.43
C ALA A 19 6.38 2.12 14.92
N TYR A 20 7.21 1.26 14.28
CA TYR A 20 7.03 0.88 12.89
C TYR A 20 5.69 0.16 12.67
N TRP A 21 5.37 -0.81 13.52
CA TRP A 21 4.09 -1.51 13.54
C TRP A 21 2.92 -0.52 13.69
N GLY A 22 2.93 0.28 14.76
CA GLY A 22 1.84 1.20 15.08
C GLY A 22 1.59 2.25 14.00
N ARG A 23 2.64 2.80 13.36
CA ARG A 23 2.49 3.77 12.26
C ARG A 23 1.84 3.16 11.03
N ASN A 24 2.22 1.94 10.63
CA ASN A 24 1.59 1.28 9.49
C ASN A 24 0.09 1.02 9.77
N TYR A 25 -0.26 0.52 10.96
CA TYR A 25 -1.68 0.31 11.33
C TYR A 25 -2.47 1.62 11.45
N ALA A 26 -1.86 2.70 11.92
CA ALA A 26 -2.52 4.01 11.96
C ALA A 26 -2.91 4.49 10.55
N ILE A 27 -2.03 4.30 9.55
CA ILE A 27 -2.33 4.64 8.15
C ILE A 27 -3.40 3.69 7.60
N ILE A 28 -3.31 2.38 7.87
CA ILE A 28 -4.33 1.39 7.45
C ILE A 28 -5.71 1.79 7.99
N TYR A 29 -5.79 2.20 9.26
CA TYR A 29 -7.04 2.67 9.85
C TYR A 29 -7.62 3.86 9.08
N GLN A 30 -6.82 4.89 8.80
CA GLN A 30 -7.24 6.07 8.02
C GLN A 30 -7.69 5.67 6.61
N CYS A 31 -6.97 4.76 5.95
CA CYS A 31 -7.36 4.25 4.64
C CYS A 31 -8.71 3.53 4.70
N ASN A 32 -8.95 2.72 5.74
CA ASN A 32 -10.23 2.02 5.90
C ASN A 32 -11.38 3.00 6.12
N ASP A 33 -11.18 4.10 6.88
CA ASP A 33 -12.18 5.16 7.05
C ASP A 33 -12.55 5.80 5.72
N ILE A 34 -11.56 6.18 4.92
CA ILE A 34 -11.76 6.79 3.59
C ILE A 34 -12.50 5.81 2.67
N LEU A 35 -12.04 4.57 2.59
CA LEU A 35 -12.63 3.54 1.72
C LEU A 35 -14.06 3.20 2.13
N THR A 36 -14.37 3.20 3.43
CA THR A 36 -15.73 2.99 3.93
C THR A 36 -16.65 4.15 3.52
N ALA A 37 -16.21 5.40 3.73
CA ALA A 37 -16.99 6.57 3.36
C ALA A 37 -17.27 6.63 1.84
N ILE A 38 -16.28 6.26 1.01
CA ILE A 38 -16.45 6.19 -0.45
C ILE A 38 -17.43 5.08 -0.83
N ALA A 39 -17.35 3.90 -0.21
CA ALA A 39 -18.29 2.80 -0.46
C ALA A 39 -19.73 3.16 -0.10
N GLU A 40 -19.96 3.96 0.94
CA GLU A 40 -21.27 4.51 1.30
C GLU A 40 -21.79 5.47 0.21
N LYS A 41 -20.95 6.37 -0.31
CA LYS A 41 -21.28 7.25 -1.45
C LYS A 41 -21.58 6.46 -2.73
N GLU A 42 -20.79 5.43 -3.03
CA GLU A 42 -21.04 4.54 -4.18
C GLU A 42 -22.42 3.87 -4.08
N THR A 43 -22.76 3.36 -2.89
CA THR A 43 -24.06 2.75 -2.64
C THR A 43 -25.20 3.74 -2.78
N ALA A 44 -25.00 5.00 -2.41
CA ALA A 44 -25.98 6.08 -2.55
C ALA A 44 -26.07 6.68 -3.96
N GLY A 45 -25.18 6.28 -4.90
CA GLY A 45 -25.09 6.87 -6.23
C GLY A 45 -24.58 8.31 -6.24
N GLN A 46 -23.77 8.70 -5.25
CA GLN A 46 -23.27 10.05 -5.01
C GLN A 46 -21.75 10.17 -5.20
N THR A 47 -21.15 9.25 -5.97
CA THR A 47 -19.72 9.24 -6.22
C THR A 47 -19.30 10.36 -7.16
N GLU A 48 -18.28 11.11 -6.77
CA GLU A 48 -17.66 12.17 -7.58
C GLU A 48 -16.31 11.69 -8.16
N ALA A 49 -15.80 12.42 -9.16
CA ALA A 49 -14.51 12.09 -9.80
C ALA A 49 -13.35 12.08 -8.80
N GLU A 50 -13.38 12.97 -7.81
CA GLU A 50 -12.37 13.02 -6.75
C GLU A 50 -12.43 11.80 -5.82
N ASP A 51 -13.62 11.26 -5.56
CA ASP A 51 -13.78 10.03 -4.76
C ASP A 51 -13.09 8.83 -5.42
N ILE A 52 -13.10 8.75 -6.75
CA ILE A 52 -12.40 7.69 -7.49
C ILE A 52 -10.88 7.79 -7.26
N ILE A 53 -10.33 8.99 -7.34
CA ILE A 53 -8.91 9.24 -7.08
C ILE A 53 -8.55 8.94 -5.63
N ASN A 54 -9.33 9.44 -4.69
CA ASN A 54 -9.13 9.21 -3.26
C ASN A 54 -9.20 7.72 -2.90
N LYS A 55 -10.08 6.95 -3.56
CA LYS A 55 -10.16 5.50 -3.46
C LYS A 55 -8.85 4.84 -3.92
N GLY A 56 -8.31 5.29 -5.04
CA GLY A 56 -7.03 4.81 -5.57
C GLY A 56 -5.86 5.10 -4.62
N GLU A 57 -5.77 6.34 -4.11
CA GLU A 57 -4.72 6.73 -3.17
C GLU A 57 -4.82 5.97 -1.84
N ALA A 58 -6.01 5.87 -1.25
CA ALA A 58 -6.23 5.13 -0.01
C ALA A 58 -5.91 3.63 -0.17
N SER A 59 -6.30 3.03 -1.30
CA SER A 59 -5.96 1.64 -1.62
C SER A 59 -4.46 1.45 -1.78
N PHE A 60 -3.77 2.35 -2.47
CA PHE A 60 -2.30 2.31 -2.60
C PHE A 60 -1.61 2.35 -1.22
N PHE A 61 -1.99 3.29 -0.37
CA PHE A 61 -1.35 3.43 0.94
C PHE A 61 -1.65 2.24 1.85
N ARG A 62 -2.85 1.67 1.80
CA ARG A 62 -3.18 0.45 2.54
C ARG A 62 -2.33 -0.74 2.07
N ALA A 63 -2.21 -0.93 0.77
CA ALA A 63 -1.34 -1.95 0.18
C ALA A 63 0.13 -1.75 0.58
N TYR A 64 0.64 -0.53 0.52
CA TYR A 64 2.00 -0.19 0.92
C TYR A 64 2.29 -0.52 2.38
N CYS A 65 1.35 -0.19 3.28
CA CYS A 65 1.48 -0.49 4.70
C CYS A 65 1.45 -2.00 4.96
N TYR A 66 0.54 -2.75 4.33
CA TYR A 66 0.54 -4.20 4.44
C TYR A 66 1.78 -4.85 3.85
N PHE A 67 2.28 -4.34 2.74
CA PHE A 67 3.55 -4.81 2.16
C PHE A 67 4.74 -4.58 3.10
N ASN A 68 4.77 -3.46 3.81
CA ASN A 68 5.76 -3.21 4.85
C ASN A 68 5.64 -4.18 6.03
N LEU A 69 4.40 -4.39 6.51
CA LEU A 69 4.13 -5.27 7.64
C LEU A 69 4.44 -6.73 7.34
N VAL A 70 3.98 -7.26 6.20
CA VAL A 70 4.20 -8.68 5.85
C VAL A 70 5.69 -9.00 5.63
N ARG A 71 6.47 -8.06 5.09
CA ARG A 71 7.92 -8.25 4.93
C ARG A 71 8.67 -8.22 6.25
N ALA A 72 8.24 -7.39 7.20
CA ALA A 72 8.92 -7.23 8.49
C ALA A 72 8.51 -8.28 9.51
N PHE A 73 7.22 -8.71 9.51
CA PHE A 73 6.64 -9.51 10.58
C PHE A 73 6.02 -10.82 10.09
N GLY A 74 5.92 -11.06 8.79
CA GLY A 74 5.24 -12.23 8.24
C GLY A 74 3.72 -12.15 8.41
N GLU A 75 3.14 -13.07 9.16
CA GLU A 75 1.71 -13.08 9.46
C GLU A 75 1.33 -11.94 10.40
N VAL A 76 0.39 -11.12 9.98
CA VAL A 76 -0.12 -9.96 10.75
C VAL A 76 -1.66 -9.91 10.68
N PRO A 77 -2.34 -9.22 11.61
CA PRO A 77 -3.79 -8.99 11.51
C PRO A 77 -4.16 -8.26 10.22
N LEU A 78 -5.12 -8.80 9.47
CA LEU A 78 -5.64 -8.18 8.25
C LEU A 78 -6.96 -7.46 8.56
N VAL A 79 -6.92 -6.14 8.54
CA VAL A 79 -8.05 -5.24 8.82
C VAL A 79 -8.37 -4.44 7.57
N THR A 80 -9.51 -4.70 6.94
CA THR A 80 -9.94 -4.04 5.69
C THR A 80 -11.23 -3.25 5.86
N TYR A 81 -11.63 -3.01 7.08
CA TYR A 81 -12.86 -2.31 7.47
C TYR A 81 -12.58 -1.31 8.59
N LYS A 82 -13.50 -0.38 8.76
CA LYS A 82 -13.46 0.57 9.88
C LYS A 82 -13.78 -0.16 11.19
N ILE A 83 -12.88 -0.05 12.17
CA ILE A 83 -13.13 -0.53 13.53
C ILE A 83 -13.94 0.55 14.27
N ASN A 84 -15.13 0.20 14.72
CA ASN A 84 -16.02 1.13 15.42
C ASN A 84 -15.98 0.94 16.95
N ASP A 85 -15.58 -0.22 17.43
CA ASP A 85 -15.54 -0.56 18.85
C ASP A 85 -14.25 -1.28 19.24
N ALA A 86 -13.79 -1.03 20.46
CA ALA A 86 -12.56 -1.65 20.98
C ALA A 86 -12.64 -3.20 21.05
N SER A 87 -13.84 -3.77 21.16
CA SER A 87 -14.05 -5.23 21.13
C SER A 87 -13.70 -5.85 19.79
N GLU A 88 -13.76 -5.08 18.69
CA GLU A 88 -13.39 -5.51 17.33
C GLU A 88 -11.86 -5.48 17.11
N ALA A 89 -11.09 -4.90 18.03
CA ALA A 89 -9.65 -4.71 17.86
C ALA A 89 -8.83 -5.99 18.10
N ASN A 90 -9.39 -7.03 18.70
CA ASN A 90 -8.70 -8.29 18.95
C ASN A 90 -8.76 -9.21 17.72
N ILE A 91 -8.03 -8.84 16.66
CA ILE A 91 -8.03 -9.53 15.39
C ILE A 91 -6.85 -10.51 15.32
N PRO A 92 -7.09 -11.81 15.04
CA PRO A 92 -6.01 -12.77 14.88
C PRO A 92 -5.15 -12.47 13.66
N LYS A 93 -3.90 -12.91 13.69
CA LYS A 93 -3.01 -12.81 12.54
C LYS A 93 -3.53 -13.65 11.37
N THR A 94 -3.28 -13.16 10.17
CA THR A 94 -3.67 -13.76 8.89
C THR A 94 -2.41 -14.22 8.16
N THR A 95 -2.52 -15.28 7.37
CA THR A 95 -1.40 -15.81 6.58
C THR A 95 -0.85 -14.79 5.60
N ALA A 96 0.46 -14.85 5.33
CA ALA A 96 1.12 -13.96 4.39
C ALA A 96 0.45 -13.98 3.01
N ASP A 97 0.02 -15.14 2.52
CA ASP A 97 -0.65 -15.27 1.22
C ASP A 97 -1.93 -14.44 1.16
N LYS A 98 -2.79 -14.50 2.18
CA LYS A 98 -4.02 -13.69 2.24
C LYS A 98 -3.74 -12.19 2.35
N ILE A 99 -2.65 -11.81 3.00
CA ILE A 99 -2.21 -10.42 3.05
C ILE A 99 -1.79 -9.97 1.65
N TYR A 100 -1.03 -10.78 0.91
CA TYR A 100 -0.66 -10.48 -0.47
C TYR A 100 -1.86 -10.46 -1.42
N GLU A 101 -2.86 -11.32 -1.25
CA GLU A 101 -4.12 -11.24 -2.00
C GLU A 101 -4.82 -9.89 -1.81
N GLN A 102 -4.84 -9.38 -0.57
CA GLN A 102 -5.40 -8.06 -0.29
C GLN A 102 -4.54 -6.93 -0.89
N ILE A 103 -3.21 -7.04 -0.81
CA ILE A 103 -2.29 -6.09 -1.46
C ILE A 103 -2.55 -6.02 -2.97
N ASP A 104 -2.70 -7.16 -3.64
CA ASP A 104 -2.98 -7.22 -5.08
C ASP A 104 -4.33 -6.56 -5.41
N LYS A 105 -5.36 -6.82 -4.61
CA LYS A 105 -6.68 -6.20 -4.77
C LYS A 105 -6.61 -4.67 -4.63
N ASP A 106 -5.91 -4.20 -3.62
CA ASP A 106 -5.75 -2.76 -3.37
C ASP A 106 -4.92 -2.08 -4.47
N LEU A 107 -3.83 -2.70 -4.90
CA LEU A 107 -3.00 -2.15 -5.98
C LEU A 107 -3.73 -2.16 -7.32
N LYS A 108 -4.53 -3.17 -7.59
CA LYS A 108 -5.39 -3.18 -8.78
C LYS A 108 -6.39 -2.02 -8.75
N THR A 109 -7.04 -1.78 -7.61
CA THR A 109 -7.92 -0.61 -7.43
C THR A 109 -7.17 0.70 -7.66
N ALA A 110 -5.94 0.82 -7.14
CA ALA A 110 -5.11 1.99 -7.34
C ALA A 110 -4.73 2.18 -8.82
N GLU A 111 -4.36 1.12 -9.53
CA GLU A 111 -4.05 1.15 -10.97
C GLU A 111 -5.25 1.57 -11.83
N GLU A 112 -6.47 1.16 -11.45
CA GLU A 112 -7.70 1.50 -12.16
C GLU A 112 -8.19 2.94 -11.88
N SER A 113 -7.81 3.51 -10.74
CA SER A 113 -8.33 4.79 -10.24
C SER A 113 -7.37 5.95 -10.39
N LEU A 114 -6.06 5.71 -10.38
CA LEU A 114 -5.05 6.77 -10.39
C LEU A 114 -4.72 7.23 -11.82
N PRO A 115 -4.52 8.54 -12.04
CA PRO A 115 -4.12 9.07 -13.33
C PRO A 115 -2.68 8.68 -13.67
N GLU A 116 -2.36 8.69 -14.97
CA GLU A 116 -0.99 8.46 -15.45
C GLU A 116 -0.06 9.61 -15.07
N THR A 117 -0.56 10.84 -15.13
CA THR A 117 0.18 12.07 -14.82
C THR A 117 -0.72 13.07 -14.10
N TRP A 118 -0.11 13.99 -13.39
CA TRP A 118 -0.77 15.13 -12.75
C TRP A 118 -0.36 16.44 -13.42
N SER A 119 -1.18 17.48 -13.29
CA SER A 119 -0.77 18.82 -13.57
C SER A 119 0.36 19.26 -12.63
N SER A 120 1.11 20.30 -12.99
CA SER A 120 2.22 20.82 -12.20
C SER A 120 1.83 21.20 -10.76
N GLU A 121 0.58 21.59 -10.56
CA GLU A 121 0.03 21.94 -9.25
C GLU A 121 -0.01 20.74 -8.27
N TYR A 122 -0.23 19.53 -8.80
CA TYR A 122 -0.35 18.30 -8.02
C TYR A 122 0.89 17.41 -8.15
N THR A 123 2.04 17.99 -8.49
CA THR A 123 3.32 17.24 -8.57
C THR A 123 3.61 16.55 -7.25
N GLY A 124 3.85 15.24 -7.31
CA GLY A 124 4.15 14.42 -6.15
C GLY A 124 2.97 13.58 -5.63
N ARG A 125 1.73 13.78 -6.13
CA ARG A 125 0.62 12.86 -5.87
C ARG A 125 0.86 11.50 -6.57
N LEU A 126 0.18 10.48 -6.07
CA LEU A 126 0.30 9.12 -6.60
C LEU A 126 -0.20 9.03 -8.05
N THR A 127 0.50 8.25 -8.84
CA THR A 127 0.17 7.98 -10.24
C THR A 127 -0.07 6.51 -10.47
N TRP A 128 -0.70 6.16 -11.58
CA TRP A 128 -0.79 4.79 -12.08
C TRP A 128 0.58 4.08 -12.05
N GLY A 129 1.63 4.76 -12.52
CA GLY A 129 2.96 4.17 -12.56
C GLY A 129 3.56 3.90 -11.19
N ALA A 130 3.23 4.69 -10.16
CA ALA A 130 3.62 4.41 -8.78
C ALA A 130 2.94 3.13 -8.28
N ALA A 131 1.63 2.95 -8.53
CA ALA A 131 0.88 1.76 -8.15
C ALA A 131 1.41 0.52 -8.88
N ARG A 132 1.61 0.59 -10.19
CA ARG A 132 2.11 -0.51 -11.02
C ARG A 132 3.53 -0.92 -10.63
N SER A 133 4.39 0.06 -10.30
CA SER A 133 5.76 -0.22 -9.83
C SER A 133 5.79 -0.88 -8.45
N LEU A 134 4.92 -0.46 -7.53
CA LEU A 134 4.78 -1.13 -6.24
C LEU A 134 4.28 -2.57 -6.43
N HIS A 135 3.33 -2.79 -7.33
CA HIS A 135 2.81 -4.11 -7.64
C HIS A 135 3.91 -5.04 -8.20
N ALA A 136 4.76 -4.54 -9.11
CA ALA A 136 5.94 -5.28 -9.57
C ALA A 136 6.85 -5.72 -8.40
N ARG A 137 7.07 -4.83 -7.42
CA ARG A 137 7.86 -5.16 -6.23
C ARG A 137 7.20 -6.22 -5.34
N THR A 138 5.88 -6.21 -5.22
CA THR A 138 5.16 -7.24 -4.45
C THR A 138 5.26 -8.61 -5.12
N TYR A 139 5.18 -8.68 -6.44
CA TYR A 139 5.40 -9.90 -7.21
C TYR A 139 6.83 -10.43 -7.06
N MET A 140 7.83 -9.54 -7.13
CA MET A 140 9.24 -9.91 -6.92
C MET A 140 9.46 -10.58 -5.56
N MET A 141 8.86 -10.04 -4.49
CA MET A 141 8.99 -10.60 -3.13
C MET A 141 8.35 -11.97 -2.96
N ARG A 142 7.43 -12.35 -3.85
CA ARG A 142 6.78 -13.68 -3.88
C ARG A 142 7.40 -14.63 -4.92
N ASN A 143 8.49 -14.24 -5.59
CA ASN A 143 9.08 -14.96 -6.71
C ASN A 143 8.14 -15.16 -7.91
N ASP A 144 7.12 -14.32 -8.05
CA ASP A 144 6.23 -14.30 -9.20
C ASP A 144 6.85 -13.48 -10.34
N TRP A 145 7.83 -14.08 -10.99
CA TRP A 145 8.65 -13.43 -12.02
C TRP A 145 7.87 -13.04 -13.27
N ASN A 146 6.84 -13.80 -13.61
CA ASN A 146 6.01 -13.53 -14.79
C ASN A 146 5.19 -12.23 -14.59
N ASN A 147 4.50 -12.10 -13.48
CA ASN A 147 3.72 -10.91 -13.17
C ASN A 147 4.62 -9.71 -12.89
N MET A 148 5.77 -9.91 -12.23
CA MET A 148 6.79 -8.87 -12.04
C MET A 148 7.29 -8.33 -13.36
N TYR A 149 7.66 -9.22 -14.31
CA TYR A 149 8.11 -8.82 -15.63
C TYR A 149 7.03 -8.03 -16.40
N THR A 150 5.79 -8.52 -16.38
CA THR A 150 4.66 -7.84 -17.02
C THR A 150 4.46 -6.44 -16.43
N ALA A 151 4.35 -6.33 -15.12
CA ALA A 151 4.12 -5.05 -14.45
C ALA A 151 5.26 -4.04 -14.69
N SER A 152 6.51 -4.49 -14.63
CA SER A 152 7.68 -3.63 -14.92
C SER A 152 7.70 -3.18 -16.37
N THR A 153 7.40 -4.08 -17.30
CA THR A 153 7.36 -3.80 -18.74
C THR A 153 6.25 -2.80 -19.07
N ASP A 154 5.10 -2.88 -18.41
CA ASP A 154 4.00 -1.93 -18.60
C ASP A 154 4.44 -0.50 -18.24
N VAL A 155 5.14 -0.32 -17.12
CA VAL A 155 5.66 1.00 -16.71
C VAL A 155 6.68 1.53 -17.72
N ILE A 156 7.60 0.69 -18.20
CA ILE A 156 8.62 1.06 -19.17
C ILE A 156 7.99 1.45 -20.51
N LYS A 157 7.06 0.64 -21.02
CA LYS A 157 6.38 0.87 -22.31
C LYS A 157 5.52 2.13 -22.34
N LYS A 158 5.01 2.58 -21.20
CA LYS A 158 4.28 3.85 -21.10
C LYS A 158 5.14 5.07 -21.48
N GLY A 159 6.46 4.99 -21.35
CA GLY A 159 7.38 6.07 -21.71
C GLY A 159 7.25 7.36 -20.89
N LEU A 160 6.54 7.31 -19.77
CA LEU A 160 6.32 8.47 -18.89
C LEU A 160 7.52 8.80 -17.99
N TYR A 161 8.43 7.84 -17.84
CA TYR A 161 9.55 7.94 -16.92
C TYR A 161 10.87 7.69 -17.66
N ASN A 162 11.86 8.54 -17.40
CA ASN A 162 13.18 8.43 -18.00
C ASN A 162 14.25 8.44 -16.91
N LEU A 163 15.28 7.62 -17.08
CA LEU A 163 16.49 7.73 -16.28
C LEU A 163 17.23 8.97 -16.72
N LYS A 164 17.40 9.95 -15.84
CA LYS A 164 18.25 11.11 -16.13
C LYS A 164 19.70 10.70 -16.03
N THR A 165 20.44 10.88 -17.12
CA THR A 165 21.91 10.77 -17.18
C THR A 165 22.47 12.11 -17.67
N PRO A 166 23.68 12.52 -17.21
CA PRO A 166 24.55 11.82 -16.28
C PRO A 166 24.21 12.09 -14.82
N TYR A 167 24.62 11.19 -13.95
CA TYR A 167 24.74 11.43 -12.52
C TYR A 167 25.97 12.33 -12.35
N ASN A 168 25.77 13.62 -12.06
CA ASN A 168 26.84 14.56 -11.74
C ASN A 168 26.96 14.67 -10.23
#